data_98b93dac8956ac919fbea6854f7cde1f
#
_entry.id   98b93dac8956ac919fbea6854f7cde1f
#
_cell.length_a   1.000
_cell.length_b   1.000
_cell.length_c   1.000
_cell.angle_alpha   90.00
_cell.angle_beta   90.00
_cell.angle_gamma   90.00
#
_symmetry.space_group_name_H-M   'P 1'
#
loop_
_entity.id
_entity.type
_entity.pdbx_description
1 polymer ?
#
loop_
_entity_poly.entity_id
_entity_poly.type
_entity_poly.pdbx_seq_one_letter_code
_entity_poly.pdbx_strand_id
1 'polypeptide(L)'
;MAFNLRNRNFLKLLDFTPKEIKYMLDLAADLKKAKYAGTEQPRLKGKNIALIFEKTSTRTRCAFEVAAYDQGAHVTYLGPSGSQIGVKESMADTARVLGRMFDGIEYRGFEQDIVEELARYAGVPVWNGLTNE
;
A
#
# COMPACT_ATOMS: atom_id res chain seq x y z
N MET A 1 16.64 -0.83 -18.32
CA MET A 1 15.34 -0.49 -18.88
C MET A 1 14.42 0.00 -17.76
N ALA A 2 13.78 1.13 -17.98
CA ALA A 2 12.80 1.65 -17.03
C ALA A 2 11.44 0.99 -17.23
N PHE A 3 10.76 0.70 -16.14
CA PHE A 3 9.40 0.16 -16.18
C PHE A 3 8.41 1.21 -15.70
N ASN A 4 7.23 1.22 -16.27
CA ASN A 4 6.15 2.08 -15.81
C ASN A 4 5.14 1.22 -15.04
N LEU A 5 5.27 1.23 -13.71
CA LEU A 5 4.38 0.51 -12.81
C LEU A 5 3.33 1.43 -12.19
N ARG A 6 3.19 2.64 -12.72
CA ARG A 6 2.24 3.62 -12.20
C ARG A 6 0.82 3.06 -12.19
N ASN A 7 0.13 3.28 -11.06
CA ASN A 7 -1.25 2.85 -10.85
C ASN A 7 -1.45 1.32 -10.87
N ARG A 8 -0.36 0.55 -10.81
CA ARG A 8 -0.45 -0.90 -10.68
C ARG A 8 -0.73 -1.27 -9.23
N ASN A 9 -1.60 -2.25 -9.05
CA ASN A 9 -1.82 -2.88 -7.74
C ASN A 9 -0.68 -3.86 -7.45
N PHE A 10 -0.40 -4.09 -6.16
CA PHE A 10 0.53 -5.11 -5.74
C PHE A 10 -0.20 -6.08 -4.81
N LEU A 11 -0.84 -7.08 -5.39
CA LEU A 11 -1.69 -8.00 -4.64
C LEU A 11 -1.01 -9.34 -4.38
N LYS A 12 -0.19 -9.79 -5.33
CA LYS A 12 0.59 -11.02 -5.24
C LYS A 12 1.73 -10.99 -6.25
N LEU A 13 2.78 -11.74 -5.97
CA LEU A 13 3.95 -11.77 -6.85
C LEU A 13 3.67 -12.33 -8.23
N LEU A 14 2.68 -13.22 -8.34
CA LEU A 14 2.32 -13.81 -9.63
C LEU A 14 1.82 -12.79 -10.65
N ASP A 15 1.41 -11.60 -10.20
CA ASP A 15 0.93 -10.54 -11.08
C ASP A 15 2.09 -9.80 -11.79
N PHE A 16 3.32 -10.12 -11.46
CA PHE A 16 4.50 -9.40 -11.97
C PHE A 16 5.46 -10.36 -12.67
N THR A 17 6.14 -9.83 -13.69
CA THR A 17 7.22 -10.55 -14.35
C THR A 17 8.47 -10.55 -13.48
N PRO A 18 9.41 -11.51 -13.68
CA PRO A 18 10.68 -11.49 -12.95
C PRO A 18 11.45 -10.17 -13.14
N LYS A 19 11.39 -9.57 -14.31
CA LYS A 19 12.06 -8.29 -14.57
C LYS A 19 11.43 -7.15 -13.78
N GLU A 20 10.10 -7.13 -13.66
CA GLU A 20 9.39 -6.13 -12.85
C GLU A 20 9.74 -6.27 -11.37
N ILE A 21 9.79 -7.50 -10.87
CA ILE A 21 10.18 -7.76 -9.48
C ILE A 21 11.61 -7.30 -9.24
N LYS A 22 12.53 -7.61 -10.14
CA LYS A 22 13.92 -7.16 -10.02
C LYS A 22 14.01 -5.63 -10.02
N TYR A 23 13.24 -4.98 -10.87
CA TYR A 23 13.19 -3.52 -10.89
C TYR A 23 12.78 -2.95 -9.54
N MET A 24 11.74 -3.50 -8.92
CA MET A 24 11.28 -3.05 -7.61
C MET A 24 12.32 -3.29 -6.52
N LEU A 25 13.02 -4.44 -6.57
CA LEU A 25 14.08 -4.72 -5.61
C LEU A 25 15.26 -3.77 -5.76
N ASP A 26 15.65 -3.47 -6.99
CA ASP A 26 16.72 -2.51 -7.27
C ASP A 26 16.33 -1.11 -6.80
N LEU A 27 15.08 -0.71 -7.05
CA LEU A 27 14.58 0.58 -6.58
C LEU A 27 14.58 0.65 -5.04
N ALA A 28 14.17 -0.43 -4.39
CA ALA A 28 14.19 -0.50 -2.92
C ALA A 28 15.61 -0.33 -2.39
N ALA A 29 16.59 -0.96 -3.03
CA ALA A 29 17.99 -0.83 -2.63
C ALA A 29 18.49 0.61 -2.83
N ASP A 30 18.13 1.25 -3.94
CA ASP A 30 18.52 2.63 -4.22
C ASP A 30 17.90 3.60 -3.23
N LEU A 31 16.61 3.43 -2.90
CA LEU A 31 15.94 4.26 -1.91
C LEU A 31 16.56 4.10 -0.52
N LYS A 32 16.92 2.88 -0.16
CA LYS A 32 17.57 2.61 1.12
C LYS A 32 18.93 3.31 1.20
N LYS A 33 19.72 3.25 0.14
CA LYS A 33 21.00 3.96 0.07
C LYS A 33 20.81 5.47 0.20
N ALA A 34 19.83 6.02 -0.50
CA ALA A 34 19.55 7.45 -0.46
C ALA A 34 19.13 7.89 0.95
N LYS A 35 18.31 7.08 1.63
CA LYS A 35 17.92 7.38 3.01
C LYS A 35 19.13 7.46 3.94
N TYR A 36 20.01 6.47 3.91
CA TYR A 36 21.19 6.46 4.76
C TYR A 36 22.19 7.55 4.40
N ALA A 37 22.26 7.95 3.14
CA ALA A 37 23.12 9.02 2.68
C ALA A 37 22.52 10.41 2.92
N GLY A 38 21.24 10.49 3.28
CA GLY A 38 20.55 11.77 3.45
C GLY A 38 20.21 12.46 2.14
N THR A 39 20.15 11.70 1.05
CA THR A 39 19.89 12.25 -0.29
C THR A 39 18.53 11.86 -0.87
N GLU A 40 17.71 11.18 -0.09
CA GLU A 40 16.39 10.75 -0.54
C GLU A 40 15.52 11.96 -0.90
N GLN A 41 14.83 11.88 -2.05
CA GLN A 41 13.95 12.94 -2.52
C GLN A 41 12.48 12.57 -2.25
N PRO A 42 11.67 13.51 -1.72
CA PRO A 42 10.25 13.24 -1.43
C PRO A 42 9.41 13.28 -2.69
N ARG A 43 9.20 12.12 -3.32
CA ARG A 43 8.47 12.00 -4.59
C ARG A 43 6.97 11.85 -4.44
N LEU A 44 6.47 11.63 -3.21
CA LEU A 44 5.04 11.46 -2.93
C LEU A 44 4.47 12.64 -2.15
N LYS A 45 5.07 13.80 -2.28
CA LYS A 45 4.65 15.01 -1.58
C LYS A 45 3.19 15.33 -1.91
N GLY A 46 2.40 15.56 -0.87
CA GLY A 46 0.97 15.87 -1.02
C GLY A 46 0.08 14.66 -1.22
N LYS A 47 0.61 13.45 -1.23
CA LYS A 47 -0.19 12.23 -1.38
C LYS A 47 -0.71 11.75 -0.04
N ASN A 48 -1.90 11.15 -0.05
CA ASN A 48 -2.53 10.56 1.13
C ASN A 48 -2.64 9.06 0.94
N ILE A 49 -2.17 8.30 1.93
CA ILE A 49 -2.15 6.85 1.88
C ILE A 49 -2.93 6.29 3.06
N ALA A 50 -3.85 5.37 2.78
CA ALA A 50 -4.58 4.67 3.83
C ALA A 50 -3.86 3.36 4.15
N LEU A 51 -3.66 3.07 5.43
CA LEU A 51 -3.13 1.80 5.92
C LEU A 51 -4.26 1.07 6.63
N ILE A 52 -4.76 0.00 6.01
CA ILE A 52 -5.85 -0.81 6.57
C ILE A 52 -5.27 -2.08 7.18
N PHE A 53 -5.49 -2.25 8.48
CA PHE A 53 -5.01 -3.43 9.20
C PHE A 53 -6.17 -4.10 9.90
N GLU A 54 -6.59 -5.26 9.42
CA GLU A 54 -7.61 -6.08 10.07
C GLU A 54 -7.00 -7.03 11.10
N LYS A 55 -5.67 -7.09 11.16
CA LYS A 55 -4.94 -7.73 12.24
C LYS A 55 -3.74 -6.86 12.61
N THR A 56 -3.32 -6.95 13.87
CA THR A 56 -2.24 -6.10 14.37
C THR A 56 -0.90 -6.47 13.74
N SER A 57 -0.07 -5.47 13.51
CA SER A 57 1.29 -5.66 13.02
C SER A 57 2.10 -4.40 13.31
N THR A 58 3.20 -4.57 14.04
CA THR A 58 4.08 -3.44 14.35
C THR A 58 5.03 -3.14 13.19
N ARG A 59 5.68 -4.17 12.67
CA ARG A 59 6.72 -3.98 11.65
C ARG A 59 6.16 -3.44 10.34
N THR A 60 5.08 -4.04 9.85
CA THR A 60 4.48 -3.62 8.59
C THR A 60 3.93 -2.21 8.68
N ARG A 61 3.23 -1.90 9.77
CA ARG A 61 2.71 -0.55 9.98
C ARG A 61 3.82 0.48 10.01
N CYS A 62 4.85 0.26 10.82
CA CYS A 62 5.95 1.20 10.94
C CYS A 62 6.71 1.35 9.62
N ALA A 63 6.91 0.27 8.89
CA ALA A 63 7.61 0.32 7.61
C ALA A 63 6.85 1.21 6.61
N PHE A 64 5.54 1.02 6.49
CA PHE A 64 4.73 1.85 5.59
C PHE A 64 4.66 3.30 6.05
N GLU A 65 4.47 3.55 7.35
CA GLU A 65 4.40 4.91 7.87
C GLU A 65 5.71 5.67 7.64
N VAL A 66 6.84 5.05 7.97
CA VAL A 66 8.15 5.69 7.81
C VAL A 66 8.48 5.91 6.33
N ALA A 67 8.23 4.92 5.48
CA ALA A 67 8.48 5.06 4.06
C ALA A 67 7.63 6.17 3.44
N ALA A 68 6.36 6.24 3.81
CA ALA A 68 5.47 7.29 3.32
C ALA A 68 5.94 8.67 3.79
N TYR A 69 6.30 8.78 5.06
CA TYR A 69 6.79 10.03 5.62
C TYR A 69 8.07 10.49 4.92
N ASP A 70 9.02 9.57 4.72
CA ASP A 70 10.28 9.89 4.04
C ASP A 70 10.03 10.41 2.61
N GLN A 71 8.99 9.93 1.96
CA GLN A 71 8.62 10.33 0.61
C GLN A 71 7.67 11.53 0.57
N GLY A 72 7.33 12.12 1.72
CA GLY A 72 6.50 13.30 1.80
C GLY A 72 5.00 13.04 1.79
N ALA A 73 4.59 11.78 1.95
CA ALA A 73 3.18 11.42 1.97
C ALA A 73 2.62 11.48 3.39
N HIS A 74 1.30 11.66 3.48
CA HIS A 74 0.54 11.60 4.72
C HIS A 74 -0.15 10.24 4.83
N VAL A 75 -0.21 9.69 6.04
CA VAL A 75 -0.79 8.37 6.29
C VAL A 75 -1.97 8.47 7.23
N THR A 76 -3.04 7.72 6.93
CA THR A 76 -4.15 7.48 7.85
C THR A 76 -4.17 5.99 8.16
N TYR A 77 -4.06 5.66 9.45
CA TYR A 77 -4.09 4.27 9.90
C TYR A 77 -5.50 3.88 10.32
N LEU A 78 -5.99 2.79 9.75
CA LEU A 78 -7.30 2.21 10.06
C LEU A 78 -7.08 0.81 10.64
N GLY A 79 -7.08 0.74 11.97
CA GLY A 79 -6.79 -0.50 12.68
C GLY A 79 -8.02 -1.40 12.86
N PRO A 80 -7.84 -2.55 13.54
CA PRO A 80 -8.94 -3.50 13.75
C PRO A 80 -10.05 -2.98 14.63
N SER A 81 -9.75 -2.08 15.55
CA SER A 81 -10.76 -1.48 16.44
C SER A 81 -11.01 -0.04 16.05
N GLY A 82 -12.26 0.41 16.14
CA GLY A 82 -12.66 1.76 15.78
C GLY A 82 -12.91 1.97 14.29
N SER A 83 -12.77 0.92 13.48
CA SER A 83 -13.06 0.94 12.05
C SER A 83 -14.42 0.30 11.78
N GLN A 84 -15.11 0.79 10.74
CA GLN A 84 -16.37 0.21 10.29
C GLN A 84 -16.18 -0.84 9.18
N ILE A 85 -14.94 -1.09 8.78
CA ILE A 85 -14.65 -2.01 7.68
C ILE A 85 -15.09 -3.42 8.02
N GLY A 86 -15.89 -4.02 7.13
CA GLY A 86 -16.37 -5.39 7.29
C GLY A 86 -17.45 -5.57 8.36
N VAL A 87 -17.83 -4.49 9.06
CA VAL A 87 -18.87 -4.53 10.11
C VAL A 87 -20.20 -3.96 9.61
N LYS A 88 -20.18 -2.74 9.12
CA LYS A 88 -21.39 -2.04 8.64
C LYS A 88 -21.36 -1.75 7.15
N GLU A 89 -20.20 -1.88 6.52
CA GLU A 89 -20.03 -1.60 5.10
C GLU A 89 -19.49 -2.84 4.40
N SER A 90 -19.90 -3.02 3.13
CA SER A 90 -19.26 -4.01 2.29
C SER A 90 -17.86 -3.55 1.93
N MET A 91 -16.97 -4.48 1.60
CA MET A 91 -15.62 -4.12 1.18
C MET A 91 -15.65 -3.31 -0.12
N ALA A 92 -16.58 -3.59 -1.02
CA ALA A 92 -16.73 -2.83 -2.25
C ALA A 92 -17.07 -1.36 -1.98
N ASP A 93 -17.99 -1.11 -1.05
CA ASP A 93 -18.37 0.26 -0.69
C ASP A 93 -17.23 0.98 0.03
N THR A 94 -16.55 0.30 0.94
CA THR A 94 -15.38 0.84 1.61
C THR A 94 -14.31 1.23 0.59
N ALA A 95 -14.05 0.37 -0.39
CA ALA A 95 -13.07 0.64 -1.44
C ALA A 95 -13.43 1.90 -2.23
N ARG A 96 -14.70 2.03 -2.62
CA ARG A 96 -15.14 3.20 -3.38
C ARG A 96 -14.99 4.49 -2.59
N VAL A 97 -15.31 4.47 -1.31
CA VAL A 97 -15.18 5.65 -0.45
C VAL A 97 -13.70 6.03 -0.27
N LEU A 98 -12.87 5.06 0.08
CA LEU A 98 -11.46 5.32 0.33
C LEU A 98 -10.72 5.73 -0.94
N GLY A 99 -11.09 5.15 -2.09
CA GLY A 99 -10.49 5.50 -3.37
C GLY A 99 -10.77 6.93 -3.81
N ARG A 100 -11.80 7.56 -3.24
CA ARG A 100 -12.11 8.97 -3.50
C ARG A 100 -11.28 9.92 -2.64
N MET A 101 -10.79 9.45 -1.50
CA MET A 101 -10.05 10.29 -0.55
C MET A 101 -8.55 10.06 -0.59
N PHE A 102 -8.12 8.85 -0.90
CA PHE A 102 -6.71 8.47 -0.83
C PHE A 102 -6.12 8.23 -2.20
N ASP A 103 -4.82 8.43 -2.31
CA ASP A 103 -4.05 8.19 -3.54
C ASP A 103 -3.55 6.75 -3.65
N GLY A 104 -3.51 6.05 -2.53
CA GLY A 104 -3.12 4.65 -2.49
C GLY A 104 -3.58 4.01 -1.18
N ILE A 105 -3.73 2.69 -1.19
CA ILE A 105 -4.25 1.94 -0.05
C ILE A 105 -3.39 0.70 0.18
N GLU A 106 -2.89 0.53 1.41
CA GLU A 106 -2.25 -0.71 1.85
C GLU A 106 -3.27 -1.51 2.66
N TYR A 107 -3.27 -2.82 2.49
CA TYR A 107 -4.15 -3.71 3.23
C TYR A 107 -3.36 -4.86 3.84
N ARG A 108 -3.57 -5.13 5.13
CA ARG A 108 -3.08 -6.32 5.81
C ARG A 108 -4.24 -6.96 6.56
N GLY A 109 -4.53 -8.23 6.23
CA GLY A 109 -5.66 -8.92 6.82
C GLY A 109 -5.57 -10.42 6.66
N PHE A 110 -6.71 -11.07 6.49
CA PHE A 110 -6.79 -12.52 6.48
C PHE A 110 -6.96 -13.09 5.08
N GLU A 111 -8.02 -12.74 4.37
CA GLU A 111 -8.38 -13.38 3.11
C GLU A 111 -7.82 -12.60 1.92
N GLN A 112 -7.22 -13.33 0.98
CA GLN A 112 -6.75 -12.77 -0.27
C GLN A 112 -7.90 -12.14 -1.06
N ASP A 113 -9.09 -12.75 -1.02
CA ASP A 113 -10.27 -12.25 -1.72
C ASP A 113 -10.63 -10.82 -1.31
N ILE A 114 -10.39 -10.46 -0.05
CA ILE A 114 -10.72 -9.12 0.45
C ILE A 114 -9.83 -8.07 -0.19
N VAL A 115 -8.52 -8.32 -0.27
CA VAL A 115 -7.61 -7.36 -0.89
C VAL A 115 -7.86 -7.26 -2.40
N GLU A 116 -8.25 -8.36 -3.04
CA GLU A 116 -8.58 -8.34 -4.46
C GLU A 116 -9.87 -7.56 -4.73
N GLU A 117 -10.87 -7.70 -3.86
CA GLU A 117 -12.10 -6.91 -3.97
C GLU A 117 -11.82 -5.42 -3.74
N LEU A 118 -11.01 -5.11 -2.74
CA LEU A 118 -10.59 -3.74 -2.46
C LEU A 118 -9.94 -3.12 -3.71
N ALA A 119 -9.02 -3.84 -4.34
CA ALA A 119 -8.34 -3.38 -5.54
C ALA A 119 -9.29 -3.17 -6.72
N ARG A 120 -10.31 -4.04 -6.83
CA ARG A 120 -11.27 -3.98 -7.93
C ARG A 120 -12.09 -2.69 -7.91
N TYR A 121 -12.44 -2.21 -6.73
CA TYR A 121 -13.39 -1.10 -6.59
C TYR A 121 -12.77 0.22 -6.13
N ALA A 122 -11.52 0.23 -5.68
CA ALA A 122 -10.91 1.44 -5.15
C ALA A 122 -10.62 2.50 -6.20
N GLY A 123 -10.20 2.10 -7.38
CA GLY A 123 -9.82 3.05 -8.43
C GLY A 123 -8.46 3.71 -8.21
N VAL A 124 -7.74 3.32 -7.16
CA VAL A 124 -6.38 3.76 -6.85
C VAL A 124 -5.54 2.52 -6.55
N PRO A 125 -4.20 2.60 -6.60
CA PRO A 125 -3.35 1.44 -6.31
C PRO A 125 -3.60 0.88 -4.93
N VAL A 126 -3.66 -0.45 -4.86
CA VAL A 126 -3.82 -1.19 -3.62
C VAL A 126 -2.62 -2.12 -3.47
N TRP A 127 -2.02 -2.13 -2.27
CA TRP A 127 -0.84 -2.94 -1.97
C TRP A 127 -1.13 -3.91 -0.84
N ASN A 128 -0.80 -5.17 -1.06
CA ASN A 128 -1.00 -6.22 -0.07
C ASN A 128 0.13 -6.21 0.95
N GLY A 129 -0.18 -5.88 2.19
CA GLY A 129 0.79 -5.89 3.28
C GLY A 129 0.97 -7.26 3.92
N LEU A 130 0.08 -8.15 3.67
CA LEU A 130 0.10 -9.60 3.92
C LEU A 130 -1.33 -10.10 4.11
N THR A 131 -1.65 -11.20 3.44
CA THR A 131 -2.88 -11.95 3.62
C THR A 131 -2.49 -13.41 3.93
N ASN A 132 -3.47 -14.33 3.91
CA ASN A 132 -3.21 -15.74 4.19
C ASN A 132 -2.52 -16.50 3.06
N GLU A 133 -2.36 -15.87 1.90
CA GLU A 133 -1.69 -16.48 0.76
C GLU A 133 -0.39 -15.79 0.40
#